data_7a1d5fc26d0410253711632c90c9bfc4
#
_entry.id   7a1d5fc26d0410253711632c90c9bfc4
#
_cell.length_a   1.000
_cell.length_b   1.000
_cell.length_c   1.000
_cell.angle_alpha   90.00
_cell.angle_beta   90.00
_cell.angle_gamma   90.00
#
_symmetry.space_group_name_H-M   'P 1'
#
loop_
_entity.id
_entity.type
_entity.pdbx_description
1 polymer ?
#
loop_
_entity_poly.entity_id
_entity_poly.type
_entity_poly.pdbx_seq_one_letter_code
_entity_poly.pdbx_strand_id
1 'polypeptide(L)'
;MKAVSISVFMLTCCYTAIAQDAINILVDSSSSKSVTLTVLPDTVTTNEANAKELEEWNKAMRAYYYHRKEQFEMLPASNKDIIFLGNSITDQCEWHELFNNMNVKNRGIGGDDTDGILERLGDITKSKPSKIFIMIGTNDLAYSKTISHIVENYRKIIQSTRDSSPETKIYIQSILPTNDEIHTLRKNSDIILVNQQLEQISKEYSLTYIDLFSLFKTDNNKLNPEYSLDGLHLNGKGYMVWKNAILKYVDE
;
A
#
# COMPACT_ATOMS: atom_id res chain seq x y z
N MET A 1 41.15 -26.03 -1.16
CA MET A 1 40.66 -24.78 -1.74
C MET A 1 39.46 -24.33 -0.93
N LYS A 2 39.50 -23.12 -0.37
CA LYS A 2 38.41 -22.61 0.49
C LYS A 2 37.32 -22.03 -0.41
N ALA A 3 36.09 -22.52 -0.26
CA ALA A 3 34.93 -21.92 -0.89
C ALA A 3 34.61 -20.59 -0.19
N VAL A 4 34.61 -19.49 -0.94
CA VAL A 4 34.16 -18.19 -0.48
C VAL A 4 32.67 -18.09 -0.84
N SER A 5 31.82 -18.17 0.17
CA SER A 5 30.40 -17.89 0.02
C SER A 5 30.23 -16.36 0.08
N ILE A 6 29.84 -15.76 -1.03
CA ILE A 6 29.43 -14.35 -1.07
C ILE A 6 27.91 -14.32 -0.90
N SER A 7 27.47 -14.04 0.33
CA SER A 7 26.07 -13.72 0.60
C SER A 7 25.82 -12.28 0.16
N VAL A 8 25.16 -12.10 -0.96
CA VAL A 8 24.63 -10.80 -1.36
C VAL A 8 23.31 -10.61 -0.61
N PHE A 9 23.35 -9.79 0.44
CA PHE A 9 22.15 -9.26 1.07
C PHE A 9 21.57 -8.21 0.12
N MET A 10 20.64 -8.61 -0.75
CA MET A 10 19.72 -7.67 -1.37
C MET A 10 18.52 -7.52 -0.45
N LEU A 11 18.44 -6.34 0.17
CA LEU A 11 17.23 -5.85 0.80
C LEU A 11 16.22 -5.52 -0.32
N THR A 12 15.54 -6.53 -0.84
CA THR A 12 14.38 -6.33 -1.71
C THR A 12 13.13 -6.50 -0.86
N CYS A 13 12.60 -5.37 -0.42
CA CYS A 13 11.24 -5.25 0.05
C CYS A 13 10.34 -5.48 -1.17
N CYS A 14 9.96 -6.72 -1.47
CA CYS A 14 8.93 -6.99 -2.45
C CYS A 14 8.40 -8.41 -2.37
N TYR A 15 7.11 -8.47 -2.20
CA TYR A 15 6.21 -9.57 -2.46
C TYR A 15 6.52 -10.30 -3.75
N THR A 16 6.98 -11.53 -3.67
CA THR A 16 6.59 -12.62 -4.58
C THR A 16 6.91 -13.92 -3.89
N ALA A 17 5.95 -14.50 -3.19
CA ALA A 17 5.93 -15.92 -2.97
C ALA A 17 5.50 -16.59 -4.28
N ILE A 18 6.39 -16.69 -5.24
CA ILE A 18 6.31 -17.62 -6.33
C ILE A 18 7.49 -18.56 -6.13
N ALA A 19 7.18 -19.83 -5.92
CA ALA A 19 8.14 -20.89 -5.91
C ALA A 19 9.00 -20.79 -7.18
N GLN A 20 10.22 -20.30 -7.04
CA GLN A 20 11.23 -20.39 -8.06
C GLN A 20 12.08 -21.56 -7.66
N ASP A 21 11.91 -22.69 -8.37
CA ASP A 21 12.73 -23.88 -8.22
C ASP A 21 14.21 -23.46 -8.31
N ALA A 22 14.93 -23.62 -7.23
CA ALA A 22 16.37 -23.37 -7.19
C ALA A 22 17.04 -24.49 -8.01
N ILE A 23 17.46 -24.17 -9.23
CA ILE A 23 18.26 -25.06 -10.05
C ILE A 23 19.72 -24.90 -9.60
N ASN A 24 20.22 -25.84 -8.82
CA ASN A 24 21.64 -25.96 -8.53
C ASN A 24 22.35 -26.65 -9.69
N ILE A 25 23.13 -25.92 -10.46
CA ILE A 25 23.98 -26.48 -11.52
C ILE A 25 25.34 -26.79 -10.90
N LEU A 26 25.62 -28.07 -10.71
CA LEU A 26 26.98 -28.55 -10.44
C LEU A 26 27.65 -28.84 -11.80
N VAL A 27 28.61 -28.02 -12.19
CA VAL A 27 29.43 -28.24 -13.37
C VAL A 27 30.69 -29.00 -12.93
N ASP A 28 30.78 -30.29 -13.32
CA ASP A 28 32.02 -31.05 -13.23
C ASP A 28 32.85 -30.76 -14.48
N SER A 29 34.01 -30.13 -14.28
CA SER A 29 34.89 -29.65 -15.35
C SER A 29 35.83 -30.74 -15.91
N SER A 30 35.64 -32.01 -15.55
CA SER A 30 36.61 -33.05 -15.88
C SER A 30 36.18 -34.11 -16.93
N SER A 31 34.99 -34.03 -17.53
CA SER A 31 34.68 -34.92 -18.66
C SER A 31 33.58 -34.40 -19.59
N SER A 32 33.92 -34.41 -20.85
CA SER A 32 33.01 -34.09 -21.95
C SER A 32 32.05 -35.26 -22.23
N LYS A 33 30.98 -35.45 -21.46
CA LYS A 33 29.78 -36.22 -21.86
C LYS A 33 28.70 -36.18 -20.80
N SER A 34 27.52 -35.69 -21.21
CA SER A 34 26.21 -35.75 -20.57
C SER A 34 26.07 -34.99 -19.22
N VAL A 35 25.31 -33.92 -19.26
CA VAL A 35 24.75 -33.28 -18.07
C VAL A 35 23.54 -34.09 -17.61
N THR A 36 23.66 -34.80 -16.51
CA THR A 36 22.50 -35.44 -15.87
C THR A 36 21.89 -34.46 -14.90
N LEU A 37 20.70 -33.93 -15.19
CA LEU A 37 19.91 -33.15 -14.27
C LEU A 37 19.30 -34.08 -13.22
N THR A 38 19.81 -34.06 -12.00
CA THR A 38 19.18 -34.76 -10.89
C THR A 38 18.34 -33.72 -10.14
N VAL A 39 17.03 -33.78 -10.30
CA VAL A 39 16.08 -33.02 -9.47
C VAL A 39 15.97 -33.76 -8.14
N LEU A 40 16.51 -33.19 -7.08
CA LEU A 40 16.31 -33.70 -5.73
C LEU A 40 14.96 -33.20 -5.21
N PRO A 41 14.13 -34.07 -4.60
CA PRO A 41 12.86 -33.66 -4.04
C PRO A 41 13.05 -33.03 -2.63
N ASP A 42 13.32 -31.73 -2.56
CA ASP A 42 13.31 -30.97 -1.31
C ASP A 42 12.06 -30.08 -1.20
N THR A 43 10.89 -30.66 -1.52
CA THR A 43 9.62 -29.89 -1.48
C THR A 43 9.03 -29.72 -0.09
N VAL A 44 9.52 -30.39 0.95
CA VAL A 44 8.96 -30.30 2.30
C VAL A 44 9.66 -29.22 3.13
N THR A 45 10.97 -29.10 3.04
CA THR A 45 11.74 -28.10 3.80
C THR A 45 11.52 -26.65 3.30
N THR A 46 11.24 -26.47 2.01
CA THR A 46 10.94 -25.14 1.45
C THR A 46 9.59 -24.59 1.91
N ASN A 47 8.58 -25.43 2.09
CA ASN A 47 7.25 -24.98 2.53
C ASN A 47 7.25 -24.55 4.00
N GLU A 48 7.95 -25.23 4.89
CA GLU A 48 8.04 -24.86 6.30
C GLU A 48 8.89 -23.59 6.50
N ALA A 49 10.00 -23.43 5.78
CA ALA A 49 10.82 -22.24 5.83
C ALA A 49 10.06 -21.02 5.32
N ASN A 50 9.36 -21.13 4.19
CA ASN A 50 8.53 -20.05 3.65
C ASN A 50 7.36 -19.67 4.58
N ALA A 51 6.73 -20.67 5.22
CA ALA A 51 5.66 -20.41 6.19
C ALA A 51 6.19 -19.64 7.43
N LYS A 52 7.37 -19.99 7.92
CA LYS A 52 8.01 -19.30 9.04
C LYS A 52 8.41 -17.86 8.68
N GLU A 53 9.00 -17.65 7.51
CA GLU A 53 9.34 -16.31 7.02
C GLU A 53 8.08 -15.43 6.88
N LEU A 54 6.99 -15.98 6.36
CA LEU A 54 5.72 -15.28 6.27
C LEU A 54 5.14 -14.93 7.65
N GLU A 55 5.26 -15.84 8.63
CA GLU A 55 4.83 -15.57 10.00
C GLU A 55 5.66 -14.46 10.65
N GLU A 56 6.99 -14.51 10.51
CA GLU A 56 7.89 -13.46 11.00
C GLU A 56 7.62 -12.11 10.32
N TRP A 57 7.37 -12.12 9.01
CA TRP A 57 6.95 -10.92 8.26
C TRP A 57 5.64 -10.35 8.80
N ASN A 58 4.62 -11.18 8.96
CA ASN A 58 3.32 -10.74 9.49
C ASN A 58 3.44 -10.17 10.91
N LYS A 59 4.29 -10.77 11.75
CA LYS A 59 4.59 -10.27 13.09
C LYS A 59 5.28 -8.90 13.04
N ALA A 60 6.26 -8.73 12.15
CA ALA A 60 6.96 -7.46 11.98
C ALA A 60 6.02 -6.36 11.48
N MET A 61 5.17 -6.65 10.49
CA MET A 61 4.18 -5.70 9.97
C MET A 61 3.15 -5.30 11.02
N ARG A 62 2.70 -6.25 11.85
CA ARG A 62 1.81 -5.97 12.98
C ARG A 62 2.49 -5.08 14.02
N ALA A 63 3.74 -5.37 14.38
CA ALA A 63 4.53 -4.53 15.29
C ALA A 63 4.69 -3.10 14.73
N TYR A 64 5.02 -2.98 13.43
CA TYR A 64 5.09 -1.69 12.76
C TYR A 64 3.79 -0.91 12.82
N TYR A 65 2.65 -1.57 12.54
CA TYR A 65 1.33 -0.95 12.64
C TYR A 65 1.08 -0.35 14.03
N TYR A 66 1.28 -1.13 15.11
CA TYR A 66 1.04 -0.65 16.47
C TYR A 66 2.03 0.44 16.90
N HIS A 67 3.32 0.33 16.52
CA HIS A 67 4.30 1.40 16.79
C HIS A 67 3.88 2.72 16.12
N ARG A 68 3.44 2.66 14.86
CA ARG A 68 2.99 3.86 14.14
C ARG A 68 1.69 4.41 14.70
N LYS A 69 0.73 3.54 15.04
CA LYS A 69 -0.54 3.93 15.68
C LYS A 69 -0.28 4.66 16.99
N GLU A 70 0.48 4.06 17.90
CA GLU A 70 0.86 4.65 19.18
C GLU A 70 1.59 5.99 18.99
N GLN A 71 2.54 6.04 18.06
CA GLN A 71 3.22 7.30 17.73
C GLN A 71 2.23 8.39 17.32
N PHE A 72 1.25 8.07 16.45
CA PHE A 72 0.26 9.03 15.99
C PHE A 72 -0.63 9.53 17.14
N GLU A 73 -0.96 8.67 18.11
CA GLU A 73 -1.74 9.01 19.29
C GLU A 73 -1.01 10.03 20.20
N MET A 74 0.33 9.96 20.24
CA MET A 74 1.19 10.86 21.03
C MET A 74 1.50 12.19 20.35
N LEU A 75 1.32 12.29 19.02
CA LEU A 75 1.61 13.51 18.30
C LEU A 75 0.57 14.60 18.59
N PRO A 76 0.99 15.89 18.63
CA PRO A 76 0.07 17.00 18.70
C PRO A 76 -0.95 16.96 17.56
N ALA A 77 -2.21 17.22 17.88
CA ALA A 77 -3.31 17.25 16.93
C ALA A 77 -4.13 18.54 17.06
N SER A 78 -4.69 19.01 15.95
CA SER A 78 -5.40 20.28 15.86
C SER A 78 -6.60 20.17 14.92
N ASN A 79 -7.61 21.00 15.13
CA ASN A 79 -8.72 21.14 14.19
C ASN A 79 -8.34 21.83 12.86
N LYS A 80 -7.10 22.31 12.73
CA LYS A 80 -6.55 22.84 11.47
C LYS A 80 -5.84 21.75 10.65
N ASP A 81 -5.67 20.54 11.22
CA ASP A 81 -4.94 19.49 10.54
C ASP A 81 -5.63 19.05 9.26
N ILE A 82 -4.81 18.77 8.26
CA ILE A 82 -5.17 18.21 6.96
C ILE A 82 -4.56 16.81 6.91
N ILE A 83 -5.37 15.81 7.12
CA ILE A 83 -4.93 14.44 7.32
C ILE A 83 -4.83 13.68 5.99
N PHE A 84 -3.68 13.10 5.71
CA PHE A 84 -3.51 12.10 4.65
C PHE A 84 -3.58 10.71 5.27
N LEU A 85 -4.68 10.01 5.05
CA LEU A 85 -5.02 8.72 5.67
C LEU A 85 -4.91 7.60 4.64
N GLY A 86 -4.09 6.59 4.93
CA GLY A 86 -3.88 5.49 3.99
C GLY A 86 -2.85 4.47 4.46
N ASN A 87 -2.28 3.75 3.50
CA ASN A 87 -1.31 2.67 3.69
C ASN A 87 0.15 3.13 3.44
N SER A 88 1.03 2.19 2.98
CA SER A 88 2.44 2.47 2.67
C SER A 88 2.62 3.59 1.63
N ILE A 89 1.75 3.68 0.62
CA ILE A 89 1.86 4.71 -0.41
C ILE A 89 1.64 6.11 0.20
N THR A 90 0.80 6.21 1.22
CA THR A 90 0.63 7.45 2.00
C THR A 90 1.77 7.65 3.00
N ASP A 91 2.21 6.58 3.67
CA ASP A 91 3.24 6.59 4.71
C ASP A 91 4.61 7.09 4.19
N GLN A 92 4.99 6.71 2.98
CA GLN A 92 6.31 6.98 2.39
C GLN A 92 6.50 8.39 1.81
N CYS A 93 5.65 9.35 2.16
CA CYS A 93 5.76 10.73 1.67
C CYS A 93 5.90 11.73 2.82
N GLU A 94 6.83 12.65 2.70
CA GLU A 94 7.00 13.78 3.61
C GLU A 94 6.00 14.91 3.25
N TRP A 95 4.71 14.63 3.50
CA TRP A 95 3.59 15.47 3.05
C TRP A 95 3.69 16.92 3.49
N HIS A 96 4.07 17.19 4.74
CA HIS A 96 4.19 18.55 5.26
C HIS A 96 5.28 19.36 4.55
N GLU A 97 6.41 18.71 4.20
CA GLU A 97 7.47 19.33 3.42
C GLU A 97 7.03 19.52 1.96
N LEU A 98 6.43 18.48 1.37
CA LEU A 98 5.96 18.50 -0.01
C LEU A 98 4.98 19.66 -0.26
N PHE A 99 4.06 19.95 0.69
CA PHE A 99 3.11 21.05 0.62
C PHE A 99 3.64 22.36 1.25
N ASN A 100 4.80 22.34 1.90
CA ASN A 100 5.29 23.44 2.72
C ASN A 100 4.21 23.94 3.70
N ASN A 101 3.50 23.02 4.35
CA ASN A 101 2.37 23.30 5.22
C ASN A 101 2.37 22.36 6.43
N MET A 102 2.66 22.93 7.61
CA MET A 102 2.76 22.17 8.85
C MET A 102 1.41 21.61 9.35
N ASN A 103 0.28 22.04 8.81
CA ASN A 103 -1.02 21.46 9.12
C ASN A 103 -1.26 20.15 8.36
N VAL A 104 -0.50 19.87 7.29
CA VAL A 104 -0.58 18.60 6.57
C VAL A 104 0.09 17.52 7.39
N LYS A 105 -0.65 16.44 7.69
CA LYS A 105 -0.22 15.35 8.55
C LYS A 105 -0.27 14.02 7.81
N ASN A 106 0.85 13.32 7.83
CA ASN A 106 0.90 11.93 7.39
C ASN A 106 0.25 11.02 8.44
N ARG A 107 -0.75 10.26 8.04
CA ARG A 107 -1.38 9.18 8.81
C ARG A 107 -1.47 7.91 7.96
N GLY A 108 -0.44 7.69 7.13
CA GLY A 108 -0.22 6.42 6.45
C GLY A 108 0.46 5.41 7.37
N ILE A 109 0.16 4.13 7.20
CA ILE A 109 0.87 3.02 7.84
C ILE A 109 1.12 1.94 6.80
N GLY A 110 2.39 1.50 6.68
CA GLY A 110 2.76 0.41 5.78
C GLY A 110 1.96 -0.86 6.04
N GLY A 111 1.43 -1.48 4.99
CA GLY A 111 0.61 -2.70 5.10
C GLY A 111 -0.83 -2.50 5.54
N ASP A 112 -1.24 -1.29 5.92
CA ASP A 112 -2.60 -1.00 6.40
C ASP A 112 -3.67 -1.25 5.34
N ASP A 113 -4.85 -1.60 5.80
CA ASP A 113 -6.05 -1.87 5.01
C ASP A 113 -7.27 -1.15 5.59
N THR A 114 -8.44 -1.39 5.01
CA THR A 114 -9.66 -0.69 5.45
C THR A 114 -10.09 -1.04 6.88
N ASP A 115 -9.80 -2.26 7.38
CA ASP A 115 -10.10 -2.64 8.77
C ASP A 115 -9.15 -1.93 9.74
N GLY A 116 -7.85 -1.84 9.40
CA GLY A 116 -6.87 -1.11 10.20
C GLY A 116 -7.18 0.39 10.28
N ILE A 117 -7.67 1.00 9.19
CA ILE A 117 -8.18 2.37 9.24
C ILE A 117 -9.33 2.50 10.25
N LEU A 118 -10.31 1.60 10.23
CA LEU A 118 -11.44 1.63 11.16
C LEU A 118 -11.00 1.49 12.61
N GLU A 119 -10.00 0.64 12.89
CA GLU A 119 -9.45 0.46 14.25
C GLU A 119 -8.86 1.74 14.83
N ARG A 120 -8.23 2.59 13.99
CA ARG A 120 -7.54 3.82 14.44
C ARG A 120 -8.26 5.12 14.12
N LEU A 121 -9.44 5.06 13.51
CA LEU A 121 -10.16 6.23 13.03
C LEU A 121 -10.55 7.19 14.18
N GLY A 122 -10.92 6.64 15.34
CA GLY A 122 -11.28 7.43 16.51
C GLY A 122 -10.17 8.38 16.98
N ASP A 123 -8.90 7.95 16.91
CA ASP A 123 -7.76 8.79 17.29
C ASP A 123 -7.52 9.93 16.30
N ILE A 124 -7.89 9.72 15.04
CA ILE A 124 -7.79 10.72 13.99
C ILE A 124 -8.90 11.77 14.14
N THR A 125 -10.13 11.32 14.33
CA THR A 125 -11.31 12.21 14.34
C THR A 125 -11.51 12.96 15.64
N LYS A 126 -10.91 12.52 16.77
CA LYS A 126 -11.01 13.20 18.07
C LYS A 126 -10.51 14.65 18.04
N SER A 127 -9.54 14.97 17.18
CA SER A 127 -9.02 16.33 17.00
C SER A 127 -9.89 17.20 16.11
N LYS A 128 -10.93 16.63 15.49
CA LYS A 128 -11.82 17.30 14.52
C LYS A 128 -11.04 18.01 13.42
N PRO A 129 -10.21 17.26 12.65
CA PRO A 129 -9.35 17.86 11.62
C PRO A 129 -10.17 18.60 10.57
N SER A 130 -9.60 19.62 9.94
CA SER A 130 -10.30 20.39 8.90
C SER A 130 -10.59 19.53 7.66
N LYS A 131 -9.67 18.63 7.30
CA LYS A 131 -9.78 17.81 6.10
C LYS A 131 -9.19 16.41 6.33
N ILE A 132 -9.78 15.41 5.70
CA ILE A 132 -9.22 14.05 5.61
C ILE A 132 -9.22 13.62 4.14
N PHE A 133 -8.03 13.30 3.60
CA PHE A 133 -7.84 12.68 2.28
C PHE A 133 -7.61 11.19 2.49
N ILE A 134 -8.47 10.35 1.92
CA ILE A 134 -8.47 8.89 2.14
C ILE A 134 -8.06 8.17 0.86
N MET A 135 -7.00 7.35 0.92
CA MET A 135 -6.61 6.40 -0.12
C MET A 135 -6.20 5.08 0.52
N ILE A 136 -7.07 4.08 0.46
CA ILE A 136 -6.87 2.76 1.08
C ILE A 136 -7.58 1.68 0.23
N GLY A 137 -7.19 0.40 0.35
CA GLY A 137 -7.89 -0.72 -0.28
C GLY A 137 -6.99 -1.62 -1.14
N THR A 138 -5.81 -1.17 -1.55
CA THR A 138 -4.89 -2.01 -2.35
C THR A 138 -4.38 -3.22 -1.55
N ASN A 139 -4.18 -3.08 -0.23
CA ASN A 139 -3.79 -4.19 0.62
C ASN A 139 -4.96 -5.12 0.95
N ASP A 140 -6.17 -4.61 1.03
CA ASP A 140 -7.38 -5.44 1.14
C ASP A 140 -7.44 -6.47 0.01
N LEU A 141 -7.20 -6.04 -1.24
CA LEU A 141 -7.14 -6.94 -2.41
C LEU A 141 -6.00 -7.95 -2.28
N ALA A 142 -4.81 -7.52 -1.83
CA ALA A 142 -3.68 -8.42 -1.59
C ALA A 142 -3.97 -9.47 -0.49
N TYR A 143 -4.78 -9.10 0.50
CA TYR A 143 -5.23 -9.99 1.57
C TYR A 143 -6.50 -10.77 1.19
N SER A 144 -6.85 -10.77 -0.10
CA SER A 144 -7.99 -11.49 -0.66
C SER A 144 -9.35 -11.09 -0.06
N LYS A 145 -9.47 -9.85 0.43
CA LYS A 145 -10.75 -9.28 0.86
C LYS A 145 -11.60 -8.94 -0.36
N THR A 146 -12.90 -9.07 -0.21
CA THR A 146 -13.83 -8.79 -1.32
C THR A 146 -14.00 -7.29 -1.57
N ILE A 147 -14.38 -6.93 -2.80
CA ILE A 147 -14.73 -5.55 -3.16
C ILE A 147 -15.85 -5.03 -2.26
N SER A 148 -16.86 -5.85 -1.97
CA SER A 148 -17.96 -5.47 -1.07
C SER A 148 -17.49 -5.15 0.35
N HIS A 149 -16.49 -5.86 0.87
CA HIS A 149 -15.90 -5.58 2.18
C HIS A 149 -15.23 -4.20 2.20
N ILE A 150 -14.42 -3.90 1.19
CA ILE A 150 -13.75 -2.59 1.05
C ILE A 150 -14.79 -1.46 1.00
N VAL A 151 -15.80 -1.61 0.16
CA VAL A 151 -16.89 -0.64 -0.04
C VAL A 151 -17.68 -0.40 1.24
N GLU A 152 -18.01 -1.47 1.97
CA GLU A 152 -18.71 -1.37 3.25
C GLU A 152 -17.86 -0.66 4.32
N ASN A 153 -16.57 -0.95 4.36
CA ASN A 153 -15.66 -0.28 5.29
C ASN A 153 -15.51 1.21 4.95
N TYR A 154 -15.46 1.60 3.68
CA TYR A 154 -15.51 3.02 3.30
C TYR A 154 -16.78 3.71 3.81
N ARG A 155 -17.95 3.06 3.72
CA ARG A 155 -19.19 3.61 4.27
C ARG A 155 -19.10 3.81 5.78
N LYS A 156 -18.54 2.83 6.50
CA LYS A 156 -18.31 2.93 7.95
C LYS A 156 -17.33 4.06 8.30
N ILE A 157 -16.23 4.18 7.56
CA ILE A 157 -15.24 5.26 7.76
C ILE A 157 -15.89 6.64 7.57
N ILE A 158 -16.65 6.82 6.49
CA ILE A 158 -17.35 8.07 6.20
C ILE A 158 -18.35 8.38 7.31
N GLN A 159 -19.21 7.41 7.68
CA GLN A 159 -20.25 7.61 8.68
C GLN A 159 -19.62 7.92 10.06
N SER A 160 -18.65 7.13 10.51
CA SER A 160 -17.96 7.36 11.79
C SER A 160 -17.24 8.71 11.84
N THR A 161 -16.68 9.15 10.71
CA THR A 161 -16.05 10.48 10.61
C THR A 161 -17.09 11.58 10.76
N ARG A 162 -18.24 11.47 10.08
CA ARG A 162 -19.32 12.45 10.18
C ARG A 162 -19.93 12.53 11.58
N ASP A 163 -20.08 11.38 12.24
CA ASP A 163 -20.66 11.30 13.57
C ASP A 163 -19.75 11.95 14.63
N SER A 164 -18.43 11.73 14.51
CA SER A 164 -17.46 12.23 15.48
C SER A 164 -16.85 13.59 15.14
N SER A 165 -16.85 13.96 13.85
CA SER A 165 -16.25 15.21 13.36
C SER A 165 -17.04 15.79 12.17
N PRO A 166 -18.27 16.29 12.38
CA PRO A 166 -19.22 16.66 11.31
C PRO A 166 -18.72 17.78 10.39
N GLU A 167 -17.84 18.64 10.87
CA GLU A 167 -17.26 19.75 10.11
C GLU A 167 -16.06 19.34 9.25
N THR A 168 -15.54 18.12 9.42
CA THR A 168 -14.40 17.62 8.65
C THR A 168 -14.78 17.41 7.20
N LYS A 169 -14.08 18.05 6.28
CA LYS A 169 -14.22 17.78 4.84
C LYS A 169 -13.52 16.46 4.50
N ILE A 170 -14.25 15.54 3.90
CA ILE A 170 -13.75 14.23 3.49
C ILE A 170 -13.53 14.21 1.98
N TYR A 171 -12.33 13.81 1.56
CA TYR A 171 -11.94 13.62 0.16
C TYR A 171 -11.61 12.15 -0.08
N ILE A 172 -12.33 11.50 -0.96
CA ILE A 172 -12.08 10.13 -1.36
C ILE A 172 -11.18 10.14 -2.60
N GLN A 173 -10.03 9.51 -2.49
CA GLN A 173 -9.10 9.37 -3.61
C GLN A 173 -9.21 7.96 -4.18
N SER A 174 -9.14 7.84 -5.51
CA SER A 174 -9.07 6.52 -6.14
C SER A 174 -7.82 5.77 -5.71
N ILE A 175 -7.93 4.45 -5.57
CA ILE A 175 -6.77 3.56 -5.42
C ILE A 175 -5.96 3.63 -6.72
N LEU A 176 -4.62 3.72 -6.59
CA LEU A 176 -3.72 3.79 -7.73
C LEU A 176 -3.63 2.46 -8.47
N PRO A 177 -3.29 2.47 -9.77
CA PRO A 177 -2.97 1.24 -10.49
C PRO A 177 -1.72 0.58 -9.89
N THR A 178 -1.54 -0.69 -10.19
CA THR A 178 -0.31 -1.45 -9.87
C THR A 178 0.28 -2.04 -11.14
N ASN A 179 1.52 -2.49 -11.10
CA ASN A 179 2.00 -3.46 -12.07
C ASN A 179 1.53 -4.85 -11.63
N ASP A 180 0.36 -5.25 -12.08
CA ASP A 180 -0.31 -6.49 -11.67
C ASP A 180 0.30 -7.78 -12.29
N GLU A 181 1.31 -7.66 -13.14
CA GLU A 181 2.19 -8.78 -13.52
C GLU A 181 3.17 -9.13 -12.40
N ILE A 182 3.58 -8.14 -11.59
CA ILE A 182 4.44 -8.32 -10.42
C ILE A 182 3.59 -8.52 -9.17
N HIS A 183 2.57 -7.67 -8.99
CA HIS A 183 1.68 -7.68 -7.82
C HIS A 183 0.37 -8.42 -8.13
N THR A 184 0.45 -9.71 -8.43
CA THR A 184 -0.61 -10.54 -9.00
C THR A 184 -1.90 -10.62 -8.16
N LEU A 185 -1.82 -10.34 -6.85
CA LEU A 185 -2.99 -10.28 -5.95
C LEU A 185 -3.72 -8.91 -6.01
N ARG A 186 -3.15 -7.90 -6.68
CA ARG A 186 -3.70 -6.54 -6.81
C ARG A 186 -4.07 -6.26 -8.25
N LYS A 187 -5.04 -7.01 -8.77
CA LYS A 187 -5.44 -6.89 -10.17
C LYS A 187 -6.06 -5.53 -10.47
N ASN A 188 -5.59 -4.88 -11.53
CA ASN A 188 -6.15 -3.58 -11.93
C ASN A 188 -7.63 -3.65 -12.32
N SER A 189 -8.13 -4.80 -12.79
CA SER A 189 -9.57 -5.03 -12.97
C SER A 189 -10.37 -4.83 -11.69
N ASP A 190 -9.88 -5.34 -10.56
CA ASP A 190 -10.54 -5.25 -9.26
C ASP A 190 -10.40 -3.83 -8.70
N ILE A 191 -9.22 -3.20 -8.85
CA ILE A 191 -8.98 -1.80 -8.48
C ILE A 191 -9.97 -0.87 -9.20
N ILE A 192 -10.18 -1.07 -10.51
CA ILE A 192 -11.14 -0.29 -11.29
C ILE A 192 -12.57 -0.45 -10.74
N LEU A 193 -12.97 -1.67 -10.41
CA LEU A 193 -14.29 -1.93 -9.83
C LEU A 193 -14.46 -1.27 -8.45
N VAL A 194 -13.43 -1.34 -7.59
CA VAL A 194 -13.44 -0.62 -6.31
C VAL A 194 -13.57 0.87 -6.55
N ASN A 195 -12.76 1.46 -7.43
CA ASN A 195 -12.76 2.89 -7.72
C ASN A 195 -14.12 3.39 -8.24
N GLN A 196 -14.81 2.60 -9.09
CA GLN A 196 -16.16 2.90 -9.52
C GLN A 196 -17.16 2.94 -8.34
N GLN A 197 -17.05 2.01 -7.39
CA GLN A 197 -17.88 2.02 -6.19
C GLN A 197 -17.53 3.20 -5.27
N LEU A 198 -16.27 3.57 -5.15
CA LEU A 198 -15.84 4.74 -4.36
C LEU A 198 -16.36 6.06 -4.95
N GLU A 199 -16.35 6.18 -6.27
CA GLU A 199 -16.97 7.33 -6.95
C GLU A 199 -18.49 7.40 -6.68
N GLN A 200 -19.18 6.25 -6.74
CA GLN A 200 -20.60 6.18 -6.42
C GLN A 200 -20.88 6.55 -4.96
N ILE A 201 -20.13 6.01 -4.00
CA ILE A 201 -20.22 6.37 -2.58
C ILE A 201 -20.00 7.87 -2.39
N SER A 202 -19.02 8.45 -3.08
CA SER A 202 -18.77 9.88 -2.98
C SER A 202 -19.97 10.71 -3.43
N LYS A 203 -20.67 10.30 -4.49
CA LYS A 203 -21.91 10.94 -4.94
C LYS A 203 -23.04 10.77 -3.92
N GLU A 204 -23.24 9.56 -3.38
CA GLU A 204 -24.25 9.25 -2.37
C GLU A 204 -24.10 10.10 -1.10
N TYR A 205 -22.86 10.28 -0.66
CA TYR A 205 -22.53 11.07 0.54
C TYR A 205 -22.21 12.54 0.24
N SER A 206 -22.37 13.02 -0.99
CA SER A 206 -22.01 14.39 -1.42
C SER A 206 -20.57 14.77 -1.02
N LEU A 207 -19.63 13.86 -1.27
CA LEU A 207 -18.19 14.05 -1.04
C LEU A 207 -17.46 14.33 -2.35
N THR A 208 -16.28 14.91 -2.23
CA THR A 208 -15.38 15.06 -3.37
C THR A 208 -14.64 13.75 -3.63
N TYR A 209 -14.78 13.21 -4.83
CA TYR A 209 -13.97 12.13 -5.38
C TYR A 209 -12.83 12.70 -6.21
N ILE A 210 -11.62 12.17 -6.04
CA ILE A 210 -10.43 12.59 -6.76
C ILE A 210 -9.88 11.38 -7.52
N ASP A 211 -9.97 11.42 -8.85
CA ASP A 211 -9.46 10.36 -9.71
C ASP A 211 -7.94 10.51 -9.89
N LEU A 212 -7.18 9.83 -9.05
CA LEU A 212 -5.73 9.68 -9.20
C LEU A 212 -5.39 8.53 -10.15
N PHE A 213 -6.21 7.46 -10.20
CA PHE A 213 -5.94 6.28 -11.02
C PHE A 213 -5.62 6.65 -12.48
N SER A 214 -6.43 7.52 -13.05
CA SER A 214 -6.28 7.96 -14.45
C SER A 214 -4.99 8.74 -14.71
N LEU A 215 -4.42 9.38 -13.68
CA LEU A 215 -3.17 10.14 -13.80
C LEU A 215 -1.93 9.24 -13.75
N PHE A 216 -2.06 8.07 -13.13
CA PHE A 216 -0.96 7.17 -12.86
C PHE A 216 -0.90 5.95 -13.78
N LYS A 217 -1.97 5.69 -14.54
CA LYS A 217 -2.05 4.52 -15.39
C LYS A 217 -1.40 4.71 -16.76
N THR A 218 -0.90 3.61 -17.32
CA THR A 218 -0.63 3.46 -18.76
C THR A 218 -1.90 3.13 -19.53
N ASP A 219 -1.84 3.06 -20.87
CA ASP A 219 -2.94 2.63 -21.74
C ASP A 219 -3.47 1.22 -21.36
N ASN A 220 -2.60 0.37 -20.82
CA ASN A 220 -2.96 -0.98 -20.35
C ASN A 220 -3.43 -1.00 -18.89
N ASN A 221 -3.77 0.14 -18.30
CA ASN A 221 -4.19 0.31 -16.90
C ASN A 221 -3.16 -0.11 -15.84
N LYS A 222 -1.89 -0.30 -16.19
CA LYS A 222 -0.82 -0.57 -15.23
C LYS A 222 -0.22 0.72 -14.70
N LEU A 223 0.37 0.66 -13.51
CA LEU A 223 1.12 1.79 -12.97
C LEU A 223 2.25 2.18 -13.93
N ASN A 224 2.27 3.45 -14.31
CA ASN A 224 3.29 3.97 -15.20
C ASN A 224 4.68 3.86 -14.54
N PRO A 225 5.65 3.15 -15.17
CA PRO A 225 6.98 2.94 -14.62
C PRO A 225 7.79 4.23 -14.42
N GLU A 226 7.36 5.34 -15.02
CA GLU A 226 7.95 6.65 -14.74
C GLU A 226 7.73 7.09 -13.29
N TYR A 227 6.64 6.63 -12.65
CA TYR A 227 6.23 7.05 -11.31
C TYR A 227 6.52 6.02 -10.23
N SER A 228 7.06 4.84 -10.59
CA SER A 228 7.30 3.73 -9.67
C SER A 228 8.49 2.90 -10.10
N LEU A 229 9.28 2.39 -9.14
CA LEU A 229 10.38 1.47 -9.42
C LEU A 229 10.00 0.01 -9.17
N ASP A 230 9.05 -0.24 -8.27
CA ASP A 230 8.62 -1.58 -7.88
C ASP A 230 7.22 -1.94 -8.42
N GLY A 231 6.55 -0.99 -9.11
CA GLY A 231 5.22 -1.20 -9.67
C GLY A 231 4.07 -1.09 -8.66
N LEU A 232 4.33 -0.58 -7.45
CA LEU A 232 3.33 -0.36 -6.39
C LEU A 232 3.50 0.99 -5.70
N HIS A 233 4.71 1.27 -5.18
CA HIS A 233 5.02 2.50 -4.45
C HIS A 233 5.49 3.60 -5.38
N LEU A 234 5.25 4.85 -5.00
CA LEU A 234 5.60 6.00 -5.83
C LEU A 234 7.04 6.46 -5.58
N ASN A 235 7.69 6.89 -6.64
CA ASN A 235 8.92 7.69 -6.56
C ASN A 235 8.59 9.19 -6.41
N GLY A 236 9.62 10.03 -6.32
CA GLY A 236 9.44 11.48 -6.16
C GLY A 236 8.62 12.14 -7.28
N LYS A 237 8.74 11.68 -8.54
CA LYS A 237 7.92 12.20 -9.65
C LYS A 237 6.44 11.86 -9.44
N GLY A 238 6.14 10.64 -9.01
CA GLY A 238 4.78 10.21 -8.68
C GLY A 238 4.17 11.07 -7.59
N TYR A 239 4.89 11.35 -6.51
CA TYR A 239 4.39 12.24 -5.46
C TYR A 239 4.15 13.66 -5.93
N MET A 240 4.96 14.18 -6.87
CA MET A 240 4.70 15.49 -7.48
C MET A 240 3.43 15.51 -8.33
N VAL A 241 3.14 14.44 -9.07
CA VAL A 241 1.86 14.29 -9.80
C VAL A 241 0.69 14.27 -8.83
N TRP A 242 0.79 13.50 -7.75
CA TRP A 242 -0.25 13.44 -6.71
C TRP A 242 -0.47 14.82 -6.07
N LYS A 243 0.60 15.49 -5.62
CA LYS A 243 0.52 16.85 -5.08
C LYS A 243 -0.25 17.78 -5.99
N ASN A 244 0.14 17.85 -7.27
CA ASN A 244 -0.47 18.77 -8.22
C ASN A 244 -1.96 18.49 -8.45
N ALA A 245 -2.37 17.22 -8.43
CA ALA A 245 -3.77 16.81 -8.58
C ALA A 245 -4.67 17.30 -7.43
N ILE A 246 -4.11 17.38 -6.21
CA ILE A 246 -4.90 17.68 -5.01
C ILE A 246 -4.62 19.06 -4.40
N LEU A 247 -3.66 19.82 -4.94
CA LEU A 247 -3.22 21.11 -4.38
C LEU A 247 -4.39 22.05 -4.07
N LYS A 248 -5.30 22.21 -5.03
CA LYS A 248 -6.48 23.09 -4.85
C LYS A 248 -7.35 22.71 -3.64
N TYR A 249 -7.45 21.41 -3.34
CA TYR A 249 -8.26 20.93 -2.20
C TYR A 249 -7.53 21.05 -0.86
N VAL A 250 -6.19 21.08 -0.88
CA VAL A 250 -5.37 21.33 0.30
C VAL A 250 -5.46 22.81 0.69
N ASP A 251 -5.44 23.71 -0.30
CA ASP A 251 -5.38 25.16 -0.10
C ASP A 251 -6.76 25.82 0.15
N GLU A 252 -7.89 25.15 -0.18
CA GLU A 252 -9.23 25.62 0.17
C GLU A 252 -9.38 25.86 1.68
#